data_6c0dc99014c4642e5fa685f275483d8f
#
_entry.id   6c0dc99014c4642e5fa685f275483d8f
#
_cell.length_a   1.000
_cell.length_b   1.000
_cell.length_c   1.000
_cell.angle_alpha   90.00
_cell.angle_beta   90.00
_cell.angle_gamma   90.00
#
_symmetry.space_group_name_H-M   'P 1'
#
loop_
_entity.id
_entity.type
_entity.pdbx_description
1 polymer ?
#
loop_
_entity_poly.entity_id
_entity_poly.type
_entity_poly.pdbx_seq_one_letter_code
_entity_poly.pdbx_strand_id
1 'polypeptide(L)'
;MAEKVTAAVRTAPQTTEFREYDMPDIPDEAALLKVEVAGICGTDVKFYSKPPFEGPVIMGHENIGYIAKAGKVFQERKGLKEGDLVFVEHYVGCMNCEHCHRGDYRLCMFTD
;
A
#
# COMPACT_ATOMS: atom_id res chain seq x y z
N MET A 1 11.63 -10.94 -20.51
CA MET A 1 10.21 -10.54 -20.39
C MET A 1 9.97 -9.97 -19.00
N ALA A 2 9.20 -8.89 -18.93
CA ALA A 2 8.83 -8.34 -17.64
C ALA A 2 7.89 -9.30 -16.90
N GLU A 3 8.12 -9.47 -15.62
CA GLU A 3 7.26 -10.22 -14.74
C GLU A 3 5.94 -9.48 -14.56
N LYS A 4 4.82 -10.20 -14.50
CA LYS A 4 3.48 -9.64 -14.37
C LYS A 4 2.91 -9.87 -12.98
N VAL A 5 2.08 -8.96 -12.56
CA VAL A 5 1.31 -9.08 -11.32
C VAL A 5 -0.16 -8.85 -11.60
N THR A 6 -1.01 -9.69 -11.01
CA THR A 6 -2.47 -9.57 -11.16
C THR A 6 -3.05 -8.85 -9.96
N ALA A 7 -3.92 -7.90 -10.21
CA ALA A 7 -4.62 -7.16 -9.16
C ALA A 7 -6.13 -7.19 -9.38
N ALA A 8 -6.88 -7.19 -8.28
CA ALA A 8 -8.31 -6.98 -8.28
C ALA A 8 -8.56 -5.47 -8.26
N VAL A 9 -9.16 -4.95 -9.32
CA VAL A 9 -9.35 -3.51 -9.53
C VAL A 9 -10.82 -3.18 -9.47
N ARG A 10 -11.20 -2.30 -8.56
CA ARG A 10 -12.54 -1.74 -8.51
C ARG A 10 -12.67 -0.68 -9.61
N THR A 11 -13.54 -0.90 -10.56
CA THR A 11 -13.70 -0.04 -11.74
C THR A 11 -14.93 0.86 -11.67
N ALA A 12 -15.92 0.46 -10.88
CA ALA A 12 -17.17 1.18 -10.67
C ALA A 12 -17.80 0.71 -9.35
N PRO A 13 -18.88 1.35 -8.84
CA PRO A 13 -19.56 0.86 -7.65
C PRO A 13 -19.92 -0.63 -7.76
N GLN A 14 -19.53 -1.41 -6.75
CA GLN A 14 -19.79 -2.85 -6.67
C GLN A 14 -19.28 -3.67 -7.88
N THR A 15 -18.29 -3.15 -8.58
CA THR A 15 -17.72 -3.78 -9.76
C THR A 15 -16.23 -3.93 -9.62
N THR A 16 -15.74 -5.16 -9.74
CA THR A 16 -14.31 -5.47 -9.65
C THR A 16 -13.92 -6.35 -10.84
N GLU A 17 -12.77 -6.08 -11.42
CA GLU A 17 -12.18 -6.92 -12.45
C GLU A 17 -10.73 -7.21 -12.15
N PHE A 18 -10.19 -8.28 -12.69
CA PHE A 18 -8.77 -8.60 -12.58
C PHE A 18 -8.02 -7.97 -13.75
N ARG A 19 -6.92 -7.29 -13.42
CA ARG A 19 -6.01 -6.69 -14.40
C ARG A 19 -4.59 -7.14 -14.15
N GLU A 20 -3.83 -7.28 -15.22
CA GLU A 20 -2.41 -7.55 -15.15
C GLU A 20 -1.62 -6.24 -15.30
N TYR A 21 -0.61 -6.11 -14.49
CA TYR A 21 0.33 -4.98 -14.54
C TYR A 21 1.76 -5.51 -14.61
N ASP A 22 2.65 -4.71 -15.14
CA ASP A 22 4.06 -5.01 -15.05
C ASP A 22 4.53 -4.92 -13.59
N MET A 23 5.42 -5.83 -13.21
CA MET A 23 6.04 -5.77 -11.89
C MET A 23 6.75 -4.42 -11.75
N PRO A 24 6.47 -3.62 -10.71
CA PRO A 24 7.07 -2.31 -10.59
C PRO A 24 8.56 -2.39 -10.26
N ASP A 25 9.33 -1.48 -10.84
CA ASP A 25 10.67 -1.21 -10.37
C ASP A 25 10.59 -0.32 -9.13
N ILE A 26 11.48 -0.53 -8.20
CA ILE A 26 11.49 0.24 -6.96
C ILE A 26 12.73 1.13 -6.89
N PRO A 27 12.58 2.37 -6.38
CA PRO A 27 13.74 3.22 -6.08
C PRO A 27 14.46 2.74 -4.83
N ASP A 28 15.64 3.30 -4.57
CA ASP A 28 16.46 2.91 -3.42
C ASP A 28 15.78 3.12 -2.07
N GLU A 29 14.81 4.05 -1.99
CA GLU A 29 14.07 4.39 -0.77
C GLU A 29 12.86 3.50 -0.51
N ALA A 30 12.53 2.59 -1.40
CA ALA A 30 11.31 1.79 -1.34
C ALA A 30 11.58 0.29 -1.22
N ALA A 31 10.53 -0.44 -0.98
CA ALA A 31 10.53 -1.90 -1.00
C ALA A 31 9.30 -2.42 -1.73
N LEU A 32 9.40 -3.62 -2.25
CA LEU A 32 8.29 -4.33 -2.87
C LEU A 32 7.81 -5.42 -1.92
N LEU A 33 6.54 -5.35 -1.57
CA LEU A 33 5.91 -6.34 -0.70
C LEU A 33 5.24 -7.43 -1.54
N LYS A 34 5.56 -8.69 -1.25
CA LYS A 34 4.79 -9.82 -1.74
C LYS A 34 3.68 -10.10 -0.74
N VAL A 35 2.45 -9.70 -1.09
CA VAL A 35 1.31 -9.85 -0.18
C VAL A 35 1.00 -11.31 0.07
N GLU A 36 0.97 -11.69 1.34
CA GLU A 36 0.61 -13.04 1.79
C GLU A 36 -0.84 -13.08 2.24
N VAL A 37 -1.26 -12.07 3.00
CA VAL A 37 -2.62 -11.95 3.54
C VAL A 37 -3.05 -10.49 3.41
N ALA A 38 -4.25 -10.28 2.90
CA ALA A 38 -4.88 -8.97 2.85
C ALA A 38 -6.20 -9.03 3.62
N GLY A 39 -6.34 -8.17 4.63
CA GLY A 39 -7.55 -8.06 5.40
C GLY A 39 -8.59 -7.19 4.71
N ILE A 40 -9.87 -7.41 5.03
CA ILE A 40 -10.98 -6.57 4.58
C ILE A 40 -11.45 -5.76 5.78
N CYS A 41 -11.30 -4.44 5.68
CA CYS A 41 -11.77 -3.49 6.69
C CYS A 41 -13.21 -3.06 6.39
N GLY A 42 -13.92 -2.56 7.39
CA GLY A 42 -15.24 -1.94 7.19
C GLY A 42 -15.22 -0.80 6.18
N THR A 43 -14.10 -0.07 6.10
CA THR A 43 -13.88 0.98 5.11
C THR A 43 -13.91 0.43 3.68
N ASP A 44 -13.34 -0.74 3.45
CA ASP A 44 -13.38 -1.39 2.13
C ASP A 44 -14.80 -1.73 1.71
N VAL A 45 -15.61 -2.23 2.64
CA VAL A 45 -17.03 -2.55 2.40
C VAL A 45 -17.80 -1.28 2.01
N LYS A 46 -17.58 -0.20 2.75
CA LYS A 46 -18.20 1.10 2.49
C LYS A 46 -17.79 1.65 1.12
N PHE A 47 -16.51 1.65 0.82
CA PHE A 47 -15.96 2.21 -0.41
C PHE A 47 -16.23 1.35 -1.63
N TYR A 48 -16.55 0.09 -1.45
CA TYR A 48 -16.96 -0.78 -2.54
C TYR A 48 -18.22 -0.27 -3.22
N SER A 49 -19.19 0.21 -2.43
CA SER A 49 -20.45 0.76 -2.91
C SER A 49 -20.39 2.25 -3.19
N LYS A 50 -19.74 3.01 -2.30
CA LYS A 50 -19.67 4.49 -2.36
C LYS A 50 -18.24 4.96 -2.14
N PRO A 51 -17.41 4.96 -3.18
CA PRO A 51 -16.03 5.40 -3.02
C PRO A 51 -15.97 6.92 -2.84
N PRO A 52 -14.95 7.40 -2.12
CA PRO A 52 -14.70 8.83 -1.97
C PRO A 52 -13.99 9.45 -3.19
N PHE A 53 -13.67 8.64 -4.18
CA PHE A 53 -12.94 9.05 -5.39
C PHE A 53 -13.52 8.35 -6.62
N GLU A 54 -13.30 8.93 -7.77
CA GLU A 54 -13.68 8.34 -9.05
C GLU A 54 -12.53 7.56 -9.67
N GLY A 55 -12.89 6.66 -10.59
CA GLY A 55 -11.92 5.90 -11.37
C GLY A 55 -11.55 4.55 -10.78
N PRO A 56 -10.72 3.80 -11.53
CA PRO A 56 -10.28 2.49 -11.09
C PRO A 56 -9.29 2.58 -9.93
N VAL A 57 -9.41 1.67 -8.97
CA VAL A 57 -8.54 1.62 -7.79
C VAL A 57 -8.33 0.17 -7.35
N ILE A 58 -7.12 -0.10 -6.90
CA ILE A 58 -6.78 -1.34 -6.21
C ILE A 58 -7.04 -1.08 -4.74
N MET A 59 -8.08 -1.70 -4.19
CA MET A 59 -8.46 -1.51 -2.79
C MET A 59 -7.65 -2.41 -1.87
N GLY A 60 -7.72 -2.12 -0.57
CA GLY A 60 -7.05 -2.88 0.47
C GLY A 60 -5.92 -2.09 1.12
N HIS A 61 -5.94 -2.04 2.46
CA HIS A 61 -4.95 -1.31 3.24
C HIS A 61 -4.47 -2.08 4.48
N GLU A 62 -4.93 -3.30 4.66
CA GLU A 62 -4.52 -4.18 5.76
C GLU A 62 -3.73 -5.35 5.17
N ASN A 63 -2.47 -5.10 4.82
CA ASN A 63 -1.64 -6.04 4.09
C ASN A 63 -0.48 -6.54 4.92
N ILE A 64 -0.31 -7.85 4.93
CA ILE A 64 0.83 -8.55 5.54
C ILE A 64 1.52 -9.33 4.43
N GLY A 65 2.84 -9.31 4.42
CA GLY A 65 3.58 -10.06 3.45
C GLY A 65 5.08 -10.03 3.68
N TYR A 66 5.79 -10.57 2.73
CA TYR A 66 7.25 -10.64 2.75
C TYR A 66 7.85 -9.57 1.86
N ILE A 67 8.96 -9.00 2.29
CA ILE A 67 9.72 -8.08 1.45
C ILE A 67 10.37 -8.89 0.32
N ALA A 68 9.89 -8.69 -0.90
CA ALA A 68 10.40 -9.37 -2.10
C ALA A 68 11.65 -8.68 -2.65
N LYS A 69 11.67 -7.35 -2.60
CA LYS A 69 12.82 -6.53 -2.97
C LYS A 69 12.90 -5.35 -2.03
N ALA A 70 14.09 -4.93 -1.67
CA ALA A 70 14.29 -3.78 -0.81
C ALA A 70 15.42 -2.91 -1.36
N GLY A 71 15.14 -1.62 -1.52
CA GLY A 71 16.14 -0.65 -1.92
C GLY A 71 17.17 -0.44 -0.82
N LYS A 72 18.36 0.01 -1.21
CA LYS A 72 19.48 0.17 -0.30
C LYS A 72 19.19 1.16 0.83
N VAL A 73 18.62 2.31 0.49
CA VAL A 73 18.28 3.35 1.47
C VAL A 73 17.15 2.89 2.38
N PHE A 74 16.15 2.18 1.84
CA PHE A 74 15.08 1.58 2.63
C PHE A 74 15.65 0.65 3.71
N GLN A 75 16.57 -0.25 3.32
CA GLN A 75 17.20 -1.19 4.25
C GLN A 75 17.95 -0.47 5.37
N GLU A 76 18.72 0.56 5.02
CA GLU A 76 19.48 1.35 5.99
C GLU A 76 18.56 2.09 6.98
N ARG A 77 17.48 2.69 6.49
CA ARG A 77 16.56 3.48 7.32
C ARG A 77 15.63 2.64 8.17
N LYS A 78 15.15 1.52 7.65
CA LYS A 78 14.13 0.70 8.31
C LYS A 78 14.70 -0.49 9.06
N GLY A 79 15.93 -0.88 8.78
CA GLY A 79 16.53 -2.09 9.37
C GLY A 79 15.83 -3.36 8.89
N LEU A 80 15.24 -3.33 7.72
CA LEU A 80 14.51 -4.45 7.12
C LEU A 80 15.22 -4.92 5.85
N LYS A 81 15.06 -6.19 5.51
CA LYS A 81 15.70 -6.81 4.35
C LYS A 81 14.75 -7.74 3.61
N GLU A 82 15.15 -8.19 2.45
CA GLU A 82 14.42 -9.20 1.68
C GLU A 82 14.17 -10.45 2.53
N GLY A 83 12.95 -10.98 2.45
CA GLY A 83 12.51 -12.14 3.20
C GLY A 83 11.85 -11.82 4.54
N ASP A 84 11.94 -10.61 5.04
CA ASP A 84 11.30 -10.23 6.31
C ASP A 84 9.78 -10.21 6.16
N LEU A 85 9.09 -10.73 7.17
CA LEU A 85 7.62 -10.68 7.27
C LEU A 85 7.23 -9.36 7.92
N VAL A 86 6.43 -8.57 7.23
CA VAL A 86 6.02 -7.24 7.69
C VAL A 86 4.55 -6.98 7.43
N PHE A 87 3.99 -6.03 8.15
CA PHE A 87 2.72 -5.42 7.76
C PHE A 87 2.96 -3.98 7.32
N VAL A 88 2.06 -3.44 6.52
CA VAL A 88 2.20 -2.09 5.97
C VAL A 88 1.31 -1.13 6.74
N GLU A 89 1.91 -0.08 7.29
CA GLU A 89 1.17 1.05 7.85
C GLU A 89 0.49 1.81 6.72
N HIS A 90 -0.83 1.95 6.79
CA HIS A 90 -1.61 2.55 5.72
C HIS A 90 -1.72 4.09 5.80
N TYR A 91 -1.31 4.68 6.91
CA TYR A 91 -1.28 6.13 7.04
C TYR A 91 0.05 6.68 6.56
N VAL A 92 -0.02 7.56 5.58
CA VAL A 92 1.17 8.25 5.06
C VAL A 92 1.09 9.71 5.50
N GLY A 93 1.92 10.08 6.46
CA GLY A 93 1.98 11.44 6.96
C GLY A 93 2.81 12.36 6.08
N CYS A 94 2.59 13.66 6.23
CA CYS A 94 3.39 14.68 5.54
C CYS A 94 4.83 14.77 6.09
N MET A 95 5.08 14.19 7.27
CA MET A 95 6.36 14.21 8.01
C MET A 95 6.82 15.60 8.45
N ASN A 96 5.96 16.60 8.35
CA ASN A 96 6.32 17.99 8.63
C ASN A 96 5.25 18.76 9.43
N CYS A 97 4.29 18.09 10.03
CA CYS A 97 3.33 18.69 10.94
C CYS A 97 3.56 18.22 12.37
N GLU A 98 2.93 18.87 13.32
CA GLU A 98 3.05 18.55 14.74
C GLU A 98 2.70 17.09 15.04
N HIS A 99 1.63 16.57 14.44
CA HIS A 99 1.19 15.20 14.66
C HIS A 99 2.20 14.19 14.09
N CYS A 100 2.71 14.43 12.88
CA CYS A 100 3.72 13.56 12.28
C CYS A 100 5.02 13.56 13.09
N HIS A 101 5.42 14.70 13.62
CA HIS A 101 6.62 14.79 14.45
C HIS A 101 6.51 14.00 15.75
N ARG A 102 5.28 13.76 16.24
CA ARG A 102 5.00 12.91 17.39
C ARG A 102 4.77 11.44 17.04
N GLY A 103 4.76 11.10 15.75
CA GLY A 103 4.43 9.75 15.29
C GLY A 103 2.95 9.47 15.14
N ASP A 104 2.09 10.46 15.30
CA ASP A 104 0.63 10.34 15.17
C ASP A 104 0.20 10.58 13.72
N TYR A 105 0.66 9.78 12.80
CA TYR A 105 0.45 9.96 11.34
C TYR A 105 -1.02 9.99 10.95
N ARG A 106 -1.85 9.25 11.66
CA ARG A 106 -3.30 9.18 11.42
C ARG A 106 -3.99 10.52 11.66
N LEU A 107 -3.37 11.42 12.43
CA LEU A 107 -3.85 12.76 12.72
C LEU A 107 -3.17 13.83 11.85
N CYS A 108 -2.43 13.43 10.85
CA CYS A 108 -1.77 14.37 9.95
C CYS A 108 -2.77 15.39 9.37
N MET A 109 -2.41 16.66 9.44
CA MET A 109 -3.29 17.75 8.99
C MET A 109 -3.28 17.98 7.49
N PHE A 110 -2.33 17.38 6.77
CA PHE A 110 -2.08 17.63 5.35
C PHE A 110 -2.22 16.40 4.46
N THR A 111 -2.60 15.26 5.04
CA THR A 111 -2.88 14.03 4.29
C THR A 111 -4.39 13.78 4.28
N ASP A 112 -4.93 13.52 3.11
CA ASP A 112 -6.35 13.20 2.92
C ASP A 112 -6.67 11.74 3.24
#